data_9190a3c5701576a45bff10466a85b1af
#
_entry.id   9190a3c5701576a45bff10466a85b1af
#
_cell.length_a   1.000
_cell.length_b   1.000
_cell.length_c   1.000
_cell.angle_alpha   90.00
_cell.angle_beta   90.00
_cell.angle_gamma   90.00
#
_symmetry.space_group_name_H-M   'P 1'
#
loop_
_entity.id
_entity.type
_entity.pdbx_description
1 polymer ?
#
loop_
_entity_poly.entity_id
_entity_poly.type
_entity_poly.pdbx_seq_one_letter_code
_entity_poly.pdbx_strand_id
1 'polypeptide(L)'
;MSETLQVHDLTFELRRSDRRKNISIIIDRRGELILSVPQECPREFIQRTAEEKYRWIYTRLAKKELLFRPPRPKEFLTGESFSYLGYTYRLQLLPVSRYDDVTPPLCFQKGWFLLREDERTCAWDHFIKWYSQRGLSWLEQRVELFSSHVGVKPQAINIKDLGYRWGSCGRASTLNFHWRVIQLPPGIIDYVVVHELVHLHEPRHNADFWRRVEQALPDFTTRKQWLTENGCQF
;
A
#
# COMPACT_ATOMS: atom_id res chain seq x y z
N MET A 1 11.55 16.55 16.02
CA MET A 1 12.35 15.31 16.08
C MET A 1 11.39 14.18 16.42
N SER A 2 11.41 13.08 15.69
CA SER A 2 10.60 11.89 16.03
C SER A 2 11.17 11.26 17.31
N GLU A 3 10.31 10.96 18.29
CA GLU A 3 10.71 10.26 19.51
C GLU A 3 11.08 8.82 19.14
N THR A 4 12.20 8.32 19.64
CA THR A 4 12.65 6.95 19.42
C THR A 4 12.82 6.17 20.72
N LEU A 5 12.59 4.87 20.68
CA LEU A 5 12.85 3.93 21.75
C LEU A 5 13.75 2.81 21.25
N GLN A 6 14.81 2.54 21.97
CA GLN A 6 15.68 1.40 21.71
C GLN A 6 15.39 0.29 22.71
N VAL A 7 15.14 -0.92 22.19
CA VAL A 7 14.93 -2.14 22.98
C VAL A 7 15.88 -3.20 22.42
N HIS A 8 16.91 -3.55 23.17
CA HIS A 8 18.04 -4.37 22.71
C HIS A 8 18.66 -3.77 21.44
N ASP A 9 18.66 -4.50 20.35
CA ASP A 9 19.17 -4.11 19.03
C ASP A 9 18.09 -3.52 18.11
N LEU A 10 16.83 -3.45 18.57
CA LEU A 10 15.73 -2.90 17.82
C LEU A 10 15.47 -1.42 18.16
N THR A 11 15.37 -0.58 17.13
CA THR A 11 15.02 0.83 17.27
C THR A 11 13.59 1.05 16.77
N PHE A 12 12.75 1.66 17.60
CA PHE A 12 11.35 1.96 17.31
C PHE A 12 11.14 3.46 17.16
N GLU A 13 10.37 3.86 16.15
CA GLU A 13 9.78 5.19 16.08
C GLU A 13 8.54 5.20 16.99
N LEU A 14 8.50 6.13 17.96
CA LEU A 14 7.34 6.31 18.84
C LEU A 14 6.36 7.32 18.25
N ARG A 15 5.11 6.92 18.08
CA ARG A 15 4.01 7.79 17.65
C ARG A 15 2.97 7.87 18.75
N ARG A 16 2.89 8.98 19.45
CA ARG A 16 1.92 9.25 20.52
C ARG A 16 0.62 9.81 19.96
N SER A 17 -0.51 9.46 20.56
CA SER A 17 -1.83 9.96 20.14
C SER A 17 -2.86 9.88 21.28
N ASP A 18 -3.58 10.98 21.51
CA ASP A 18 -4.69 11.09 22.48
C ASP A 18 -5.89 10.18 22.10
N ARG A 19 -6.00 9.82 20.84
CA ARG A 19 -7.10 8.98 20.33
C ARG A 19 -6.89 7.49 20.59
N ARG A 20 -5.70 7.08 21.04
CA ARG A 20 -5.36 5.68 21.28
C ARG A 20 -5.52 5.30 22.74
N LYS A 21 -6.04 4.09 22.95
CA LYS A 21 -6.15 3.47 24.28
C LYS A 21 -5.17 2.30 24.46
N ASN A 22 -4.60 1.78 23.38
CA ASN A 22 -3.74 0.59 23.39
C ASN A 22 -2.43 0.86 22.64
N ILE A 23 -1.37 0.14 23.04
CA ILE A 23 -0.10 0.09 22.30
C ILE A 23 -0.27 -0.83 21.10
N SER A 24 0.25 -0.40 19.95
CA SER A 24 0.36 -1.25 18.77
C SER A 24 1.76 -1.19 18.17
N ILE A 25 2.29 -2.36 17.80
CA ILE A 25 3.57 -2.51 17.12
C ILE A 25 3.29 -2.72 15.64
N ILE A 26 3.88 -1.90 14.81
CA ILE A 26 3.76 -1.96 13.35
C ILE A 26 5.16 -2.17 12.77
N ILE A 27 5.28 -3.12 11.89
CA ILE A 27 6.46 -3.28 11.04
C ILE A 27 6.05 -2.79 9.66
N ASP A 28 6.59 -1.64 9.24
CA ASP A 28 6.24 -1.04 7.95
C ASP A 28 6.79 -1.84 6.76
N ARG A 29 6.57 -1.39 5.51
CA ARG A 29 7.06 -2.08 4.30
C ARG A 29 8.58 -2.12 4.21
N ARG A 30 9.27 -1.14 4.79
CA ARG A 30 10.73 -1.05 4.79
C ARG A 30 11.39 -1.83 5.93
N GLY A 31 10.59 -2.41 6.83
CA GLY A 31 11.09 -3.07 8.03
C GLY A 31 11.25 -2.15 9.22
N GLU A 32 10.87 -0.87 9.09
CA GLU A 32 10.91 0.10 10.18
C GLU A 32 9.89 -0.30 11.25
N LEU A 33 10.31 -0.20 12.50
CA LEU A 33 9.50 -0.55 13.67
C LEU A 33 8.83 0.71 14.21
N ILE A 34 7.50 0.73 14.22
CA ILE A 34 6.70 1.84 14.71
C ILE A 34 5.89 1.39 15.92
N LEU A 35 6.07 2.06 17.05
CA LEU A 35 5.25 1.93 18.25
C LEU A 35 4.25 3.08 18.30
N SER A 36 2.98 2.75 18.10
CA SER A 36 1.91 3.72 18.28
C SER A 36 1.29 3.55 19.64
N VAL A 37 1.34 4.57 20.48
CA VAL A 37 1.02 4.53 21.92
C VAL A 37 0.06 5.64 22.32
N PRO A 38 -0.71 5.50 23.44
CA PRO A 38 -1.44 6.60 24.03
C PRO A 38 -0.51 7.76 24.45
N GLN A 39 -1.02 9.00 24.44
CA GLN A 39 -0.23 10.19 24.77
C GLN A 39 0.44 10.10 26.13
N GLU A 40 -0.29 9.69 27.14
CA GLU A 40 0.11 9.61 28.56
C GLU A 40 0.80 8.29 28.95
N CYS A 41 1.11 7.42 27.95
CA CYS A 41 1.64 6.09 28.27
C CYS A 41 3.08 6.19 28.80
N PRO A 42 3.37 5.65 30.01
CA PRO A 42 4.72 5.68 30.59
C PRO A 42 5.72 4.93 29.71
N ARG A 43 6.94 5.51 29.58
CA ARG A 43 8.00 4.94 28.75
C ARG A 43 8.40 3.52 29.17
N GLU A 44 8.40 3.25 30.46
CA GLU A 44 8.72 1.93 31.04
C GLU A 44 7.70 0.86 30.62
N PHE A 45 6.42 1.23 30.57
CA PHE A 45 5.37 0.31 30.13
C PHE A 45 5.49 0.02 28.61
N ILE A 46 5.84 1.03 27.82
CA ILE A 46 6.09 0.87 26.37
C ILE A 46 7.27 -0.06 26.15
N GLN A 47 8.38 0.15 26.88
CA GLN A 47 9.57 -0.67 26.80
C GLN A 47 9.28 -2.13 27.15
N ARG A 48 8.62 -2.39 28.28
CA ARG A 48 8.23 -3.75 28.69
C ARG A 48 7.36 -4.44 27.66
N THR A 49 6.39 -3.73 27.08
CA THR A 49 5.52 -4.27 26.03
C THR A 49 6.33 -4.65 24.77
N ALA A 50 7.32 -3.85 24.40
CA ALA A 50 8.19 -4.15 23.27
C ALA A 50 9.10 -5.35 23.55
N GLU A 51 9.63 -5.48 24.77
CA GLU A 51 10.44 -6.60 25.24
C GLU A 51 9.64 -7.92 25.23
N GLU A 52 8.40 -7.91 25.75
CA GLU A 52 7.50 -9.07 25.72
C GLU A 52 7.20 -9.56 24.29
N LYS A 53 7.20 -8.65 23.31
CA LYS A 53 6.93 -8.95 21.91
C LYS A 53 8.20 -9.16 21.08
N TYR A 54 9.39 -9.09 21.67
CA TYR A 54 10.67 -9.16 21.01
C TYR A 54 10.80 -10.38 20.06
N ARG A 55 10.52 -11.59 20.56
CA ARG A 55 10.55 -12.81 19.74
C ARG A 55 9.59 -12.78 18.55
N TRP A 56 8.39 -12.26 18.76
CA TRP A 56 7.40 -12.10 17.71
C TRP A 56 7.88 -11.11 16.64
N ILE A 57 8.46 -9.98 17.06
CA ILE A 57 9.03 -8.98 16.16
C ILE A 57 10.14 -9.60 15.32
N TYR A 58 11.07 -10.30 15.94
CA TYR A 58 12.17 -10.98 15.23
C TYR A 58 11.67 -12.02 14.22
N THR A 59 10.69 -12.82 14.58
CA THR A 59 10.09 -13.78 13.65
C THR A 59 9.45 -13.07 12.45
N ARG A 60 8.83 -11.92 12.68
CA ARG A 60 8.23 -11.11 11.61
C ARG A 60 9.28 -10.43 10.75
N LEU A 61 10.33 -9.88 11.35
CA LEU A 61 11.46 -9.29 10.63
C LEU A 61 12.19 -10.33 9.78
N ALA A 62 12.52 -11.49 10.34
CA ALA A 62 13.17 -12.57 9.60
C ALA A 62 12.35 -13.05 8.41
N LYS A 63 11.02 -13.23 8.58
CA LYS A 63 10.13 -13.50 7.43
C LYS A 63 10.16 -12.38 6.41
N LYS A 64 10.25 -11.14 6.86
CA LYS A 64 10.29 -9.97 5.99
C LYS A 64 11.63 -9.83 5.28
N GLU A 65 12.75 -10.08 5.94
CA GLU A 65 14.09 -10.11 5.31
C GLU A 65 14.19 -11.18 4.22
N LEU A 66 13.61 -12.36 4.44
CA LEU A 66 13.54 -13.41 3.42
C LEU A 66 12.70 -13.01 2.20
N LEU A 67 11.69 -12.16 2.40
CA LEU A 67 10.77 -11.72 1.37
C LEU A 67 11.12 -10.33 0.81
N PHE A 68 11.87 -9.52 1.58
CA PHE A 68 12.15 -8.13 1.26
C PHE A 68 13.56 -7.96 0.69
N ARG A 69 13.60 -7.85 -0.63
CA ARG A 69 14.72 -7.16 -1.30
C ARG A 69 14.27 -5.71 -1.51
N PRO A 70 14.92 -4.70 -0.86
CA PRO A 70 14.58 -3.32 -1.14
C PRO A 70 14.69 -3.09 -2.65
N PRO A 71 13.63 -2.56 -3.29
CA PRO A 71 13.70 -2.29 -4.72
C PRO A 71 14.87 -1.34 -4.96
N ARG A 72 15.71 -1.65 -5.95
CA ARG A 72 16.77 -0.73 -6.36
C ARG A 72 16.14 0.63 -6.67
N PRO A 73 16.75 1.74 -6.24
CA PRO A 73 16.29 3.07 -6.61
C PRO A 73 16.13 3.14 -8.13
N LYS A 74 15.00 3.69 -8.57
CA LYS A 74 14.75 3.88 -9.99
C LYS A 74 15.60 5.02 -10.53
N GLU A 75 16.32 4.76 -11.59
CA GLU A 75 17.16 5.74 -12.28
C GLU A 75 16.45 6.36 -13.48
N PHE A 76 15.30 5.82 -13.87
CA PHE A 76 14.50 6.21 -15.02
C PHE A 76 15.30 6.19 -16.32
N LEU A 77 15.92 5.05 -16.57
CA LEU A 77 16.65 4.78 -17.79
C LEU A 77 15.80 3.96 -18.77
N THR A 78 16.06 4.13 -20.07
CA THR A 78 15.44 3.27 -21.09
C THR A 78 15.75 1.81 -20.84
N GLY A 79 14.70 0.97 -20.83
CA GLY A 79 14.78 -0.46 -20.51
C GLY A 79 14.45 -0.79 -19.06
N GLU A 80 14.36 0.20 -18.17
CA GLU A 80 13.99 -0.02 -16.76
C GLU A 80 12.54 -0.48 -16.64
N SER A 81 12.27 -1.37 -15.67
CA SER A 81 11.01 -2.07 -15.53
C SER A 81 10.06 -1.40 -14.54
N PHE A 82 8.78 -1.32 -14.89
CA PHE A 82 7.69 -0.77 -14.05
C PHE A 82 6.50 -1.69 -14.10
N SER A 83 5.88 -1.92 -12.93
CA SER A 83 4.72 -2.81 -12.79
C SER A 83 3.41 -2.07 -13.08
N TYR A 84 2.48 -2.74 -13.76
CA TYR A 84 1.11 -2.28 -13.96
C TYR A 84 0.17 -3.48 -14.15
N LEU A 85 -0.87 -3.57 -13.32
CA LEU A 85 -1.85 -4.68 -13.29
C LEU A 85 -1.19 -6.08 -13.25
N GLY A 86 -0.13 -6.21 -12.45
CA GLY A 86 0.59 -7.47 -12.27
C GLY A 86 1.58 -7.83 -13.39
N TYR A 87 1.65 -7.05 -14.45
CA TYR A 87 2.64 -7.21 -15.52
C TYR A 87 3.78 -6.22 -15.38
N THR A 88 4.92 -6.58 -15.95
CA THR A 88 6.11 -5.74 -15.98
C THR A 88 6.28 -5.15 -17.38
N TYR A 89 6.37 -3.83 -17.44
CA TYR A 89 6.56 -3.07 -18.68
C TYR A 89 7.86 -2.29 -18.62
N ARG A 90 8.42 -1.97 -19.77
CA ARG A 90 9.69 -1.23 -19.88
C ARG A 90 9.45 0.26 -20.11
N LEU A 91 10.37 1.05 -19.57
CA LEU A 91 10.46 2.49 -19.82
C LEU A 91 11.23 2.74 -21.10
N GLN A 92 10.79 3.72 -21.87
CA GLN A 92 11.53 4.33 -22.97
C GLN A 92 11.56 5.83 -22.76
N LEU A 93 12.75 6.41 -22.77
CA LEU A 93 12.92 7.86 -22.81
C LEU A 93 12.69 8.35 -24.23
N LEU A 94 11.91 9.43 -24.34
CA LEU A 94 11.65 10.11 -25.60
C LEU A 94 12.57 11.34 -25.68
N PRO A 95 13.48 11.40 -26.66
CA PRO A 95 14.29 12.59 -26.87
C PRO A 95 13.44 13.75 -27.39
N VAL A 96 13.87 14.99 -27.16
CA VAL A 96 13.16 16.23 -27.51
C VAL A 96 12.70 16.25 -28.98
N SER A 97 13.45 15.64 -29.89
CA SER A 97 13.10 15.55 -31.32
C SER A 97 11.89 14.65 -31.62
N ARG A 98 11.34 13.90 -30.65
CA ARG A 98 10.25 12.94 -30.88
C ARG A 98 8.94 13.30 -30.16
N TYR A 99 8.85 14.46 -29.54
CA TYR A 99 7.63 14.95 -28.93
C TYR A 99 7.44 16.45 -29.16
N ASP A 100 6.22 16.91 -29.01
CA ASP A 100 5.79 18.30 -29.08
C ASP A 100 5.27 18.78 -27.72
N ASP A 101 4.87 20.04 -27.63
CA ASP A 101 4.35 20.65 -26.39
C ASP A 101 3.04 20.02 -25.90
N VAL A 102 2.34 19.27 -26.74
CA VAL A 102 1.08 18.58 -26.42
C VAL A 102 1.34 17.18 -25.86
N THR A 103 2.53 16.62 -26.08
CA THR A 103 2.87 15.27 -25.61
C THR A 103 2.98 15.25 -24.10
N PRO A 104 2.20 14.38 -23.40
CA PRO A 104 2.24 14.32 -21.94
C PRO A 104 3.62 13.87 -21.44
N PRO A 105 4.10 14.37 -20.28
CA PRO A 105 5.39 13.99 -19.70
C PRO A 105 5.60 12.48 -19.59
N LEU A 106 4.56 11.74 -19.23
CA LEU A 106 4.53 10.28 -19.13
C LEU A 106 3.25 9.75 -19.77
N CYS A 107 3.38 8.75 -20.64
CA CYS A 107 2.25 7.99 -21.15
C CYS A 107 2.57 6.50 -21.23
N PHE A 108 1.50 5.69 -21.35
CA PHE A 108 1.61 4.25 -21.57
C PHE A 108 1.02 3.89 -22.93
N GLN A 109 1.83 3.39 -23.82
CA GLN A 109 1.41 3.08 -25.19
C GLN A 109 2.13 1.82 -25.69
N LYS A 110 1.37 0.92 -26.34
CA LYS A 110 1.89 -0.32 -26.97
C LYS A 110 2.79 -1.16 -26.04
N GLY A 111 2.47 -1.20 -24.72
CA GLY A 111 3.23 -1.98 -23.75
C GLY A 111 4.52 -1.31 -23.25
N TRP A 112 4.68 -0.01 -23.47
CA TRP A 112 5.81 0.77 -23.00
C TRP A 112 5.34 1.97 -22.18
N PHE A 113 6.07 2.29 -21.12
CA PHE A 113 6.03 3.61 -20.52
C PHE A 113 6.94 4.53 -21.31
N LEU A 114 6.39 5.61 -21.82
CA LEU A 114 7.12 6.62 -22.59
C LEU A 114 7.24 7.87 -21.72
N LEU A 115 8.45 8.22 -21.33
CA LEU A 115 8.77 9.40 -20.51
C LEU A 115 9.58 10.38 -21.34
N ARG A 116 9.19 11.64 -21.35
CA ARG A 116 10.00 12.69 -21.94
C ARG A 116 11.35 12.79 -21.22
N GLU A 117 12.43 12.90 -21.97
CA GLU A 117 13.78 12.93 -21.40
C GLU A 117 14.04 14.16 -20.53
N ASP A 118 13.48 15.32 -20.89
CA ASP A 118 13.56 16.56 -20.11
C ASP A 118 12.80 16.49 -18.76
N GLU A 119 11.85 15.57 -18.62
CA GLU A 119 11.04 15.36 -17.42
C GLU A 119 11.57 14.24 -16.48
N ARG A 120 12.74 13.71 -16.77
CA ARG A 120 13.33 12.59 -16.02
C ARG A 120 13.56 12.92 -14.55
N THR A 121 13.91 14.16 -14.21
CA THR A 121 14.12 14.59 -12.80
C THR A 121 12.84 14.55 -11.97
N CYS A 122 11.68 14.76 -12.61
CA CYS A 122 10.35 14.72 -11.97
C CYS A 122 9.60 13.39 -12.29
N ALA A 123 10.30 12.39 -12.78
CA ALA A 123 9.71 11.15 -13.27
C ALA A 123 8.80 10.45 -12.24
N TRP A 124 9.19 10.42 -10.95
CA TRP A 124 8.34 9.85 -9.90
C TRP A 124 6.99 10.54 -9.78
N ASP A 125 6.94 11.85 -9.84
CA ASP A 125 5.69 12.63 -9.74
C ASP A 125 4.77 12.29 -10.92
N HIS A 126 5.34 12.14 -12.12
CA HIS A 126 4.61 11.72 -13.31
C HIS A 126 4.09 10.28 -13.19
N PHE A 127 4.90 9.35 -12.67
CA PHE A 127 4.44 7.97 -12.42
C PHE A 127 3.35 7.91 -11.36
N ILE A 128 3.50 8.61 -10.23
CA ILE A 128 2.48 8.67 -9.16
C ILE A 128 1.17 9.24 -9.71
N LYS A 129 1.24 10.32 -10.47
CA LYS A 129 0.08 10.94 -11.11
C LYS A 129 -0.59 9.97 -12.09
N TRP A 130 0.20 9.33 -12.95
CA TRP A 130 -0.30 8.38 -13.94
C TRP A 130 -0.95 7.16 -13.27
N TYR A 131 -0.28 6.54 -12.29
CA TYR A 131 -0.84 5.41 -11.53
C TYR A 131 -2.11 5.81 -10.78
N SER A 132 -2.16 7.00 -10.21
CA SER A 132 -3.33 7.50 -9.49
C SER A 132 -4.52 7.67 -10.43
N GLN A 133 -4.32 8.27 -11.58
CA GLN A 133 -5.39 8.49 -12.56
C GLN A 133 -5.92 7.15 -13.12
N ARG A 134 -5.02 6.26 -13.54
CA ARG A 134 -5.41 4.94 -14.06
C ARG A 134 -6.01 4.06 -12.98
N GLY A 135 -5.43 4.13 -11.77
CA GLY A 135 -5.92 3.40 -10.61
C GLY A 135 -7.33 3.81 -10.22
N LEU A 136 -7.65 5.10 -10.22
CA LEU A 136 -8.99 5.59 -9.86
C LEU A 136 -10.05 5.00 -10.79
N SER A 137 -9.90 5.16 -12.10
CA SER A 137 -10.87 4.65 -13.07
C SER A 137 -11.05 3.13 -12.99
N TRP A 138 -9.97 2.40 -12.70
CA TRP A 138 -10.02 0.95 -12.56
C TRP A 138 -10.70 0.52 -11.26
N LEU A 139 -10.36 1.19 -10.14
CA LEU A 139 -10.93 0.91 -8.82
C LEU A 139 -12.42 1.25 -8.75
N GLU A 140 -12.86 2.33 -9.40
CA GLU A 140 -14.29 2.68 -9.49
C GLU A 140 -15.11 1.52 -10.08
N GLN A 141 -14.63 0.93 -11.18
CA GLN A 141 -15.30 -0.22 -11.80
C GLN A 141 -15.30 -1.46 -10.88
N ARG A 142 -14.19 -1.72 -10.18
CA ARG A 142 -14.11 -2.87 -9.26
C ARG A 142 -14.94 -2.66 -8.01
N VAL A 143 -14.93 -1.45 -7.45
CA VAL A 143 -15.77 -1.08 -6.31
C VAL A 143 -17.26 -1.20 -6.67
N GLU A 144 -17.67 -0.73 -7.83
CA GLU A 144 -19.06 -0.87 -8.31
C GLU A 144 -19.46 -2.35 -8.40
N LEU A 145 -18.62 -3.17 -9.02
CA LEU A 145 -18.85 -4.62 -9.15
C LEU A 145 -19.04 -5.28 -7.77
N PHE A 146 -18.10 -5.06 -6.84
CA PHE A 146 -18.13 -5.74 -5.54
C PHE A 146 -19.08 -5.09 -4.53
N SER A 147 -19.51 -3.86 -4.73
CA SER A 147 -20.48 -3.17 -3.86
C SER A 147 -21.80 -3.93 -3.77
N SER A 148 -22.26 -4.50 -4.88
CA SER A 148 -23.47 -5.34 -4.91
C SER A 148 -23.29 -6.66 -4.16
N HIS A 149 -22.11 -7.28 -4.25
CA HIS A 149 -21.81 -8.55 -3.57
C HIS A 149 -21.69 -8.38 -2.06
N VAL A 150 -21.12 -7.26 -1.61
CA VAL A 150 -20.96 -6.94 -0.18
C VAL A 150 -22.22 -6.30 0.40
N GLY A 151 -23.10 -5.72 -0.43
CA GLY A 151 -24.30 -5.02 -0.01
C GLY A 151 -24.04 -3.63 0.58
N VAL A 152 -23.02 -2.91 0.07
CA VAL A 152 -22.63 -1.58 0.54
C VAL A 152 -22.40 -0.64 -0.65
N LYS A 153 -22.49 0.67 -0.40
CA LYS A 153 -22.13 1.70 -1.38
C LYS A 153 -21.23 2.75 -0.71
N PRO A 154 -19.97 2.84 -1.09
CA PRO A 154 -19.10 3.90 -0.59
C PRO A 154 -19.55 5.26 -1.16
N GLN A 155 -19.31 6.34 -0.40
CA GLN A 155 -19.61 7.71 -0.83
C GLN A 155 -18.53 8.29 -1.75
N ALA A 156 -17.28 7.90 -1.55
CA ALA A 156 -16.17 8.37 -2.36
C ALA A 156 -15.02 7.35 -2.38
N ILE A 157 -14.26 7.39 -3.47
CA ILE A 157 -13.03 6.63 -3.66
C ILE A 157 -11.91 7.65 -3.88
N ASN A 158 -10.82 7.53 -3.11
CA ASN A 158 -9.66 8.37 -3.24
C ASN A 158 -8.40 7.53 -3.42
N ILE A 159 -7.47 8.06 -4.20
CA ILE A 159 -6.10 7.53 -4.28
C ILE A 159 -5.16 8.53 -3.64
N LYS A 160 -4.30 8.03 -2.76
CA LYS A 160 -3.29 8.84 -2.06
C LYS A 160 -2.15 7.97 -1.54
N ASP A 161 -1.13 8.57 -1.03
CA ASP A 161 -0.11 7.86 -0.27
C ASP A 161 -0.70 7.45 1.09
N LEU A 162 -0.72 6.16 1.37
CA LEU A 162 -1.17 5.57 2.63
C LEU A 162 -0.01 4.95 3.42
N GLY A 163 1.23 5.25 3.04
CA GLY A 163 2.42 4.64 3.61
C GLY A 163 2.43 3.13 3.39
N TYR A 164 2.38 2.36 4.47
CA TYR A 164 2.46 0.89 4.42
C TYR A 164 1.13 0.18 4.08
N ARG A 165 0.00 0.89 4.03
CA ARG A 165 -1.32 0.30 3.78
C ARG A 165 -1.67 0.30 2.30
N TRP A 166 -2.33 -0.75 1.83
CA TRP A 166 -2.87 -0.83 0.48
C TRP A 166 -4.19 -0.07 0.33
N GLY A 167 -5.00 -0.08 1.40
CA GLY A 167 -6.26 0.59 1.48
C GLY A 167 -6.58 1.06 2.90
N SER A 168 -7.66 1.81 3.04
CA SER A 168 -8.27 2.16 4.32
C SER A 168 -9.70 2.63 4.13
N CYS A 169 -10.60 2.16 4.99
CA CYS A 169 -11.93 2.74 5.13
C CYS A 169 -11.84 3.98 6.03
N GLY A 170 -12.27 5.12 5.50
CA GLY A 170 -12.30 6.40 6.20
C GLY A 170 -13.67 6.71 6.80
N ARG A 171 -13.78 7.89 7.43
CA ARG A 171 -15.07 8.42 7.89
C ARG A 171 -15.99 8.69 6.69
N ALA A 172 -17.30 8.76 6.95
CA ALA A 172 -18.32 8.98 5.92
C ALA A 172 -18.23 8.00 4.74
N SER A 173 -18.00 6.71 5.03
CA SER A 173 -17.99 5.64 4.02
C SER A 173 -17.05 5.91 2.83
N THR A 174 -15.91 6.55 3.10
CA THR A 174 -14.91 6.86 2.07
C THR A 174 -13.85 5.77 2.01
N LEU A 175 -13.63 5.21 0.82
CA LEU A 175 -12.54 4.27 0.57
C LEU A 175 -11.30 5.02 0.08
N ASN A 176 -10.16 4.72 0.66
CA ASN A 176 -8.89 5.26 0.22
C ASN A 176 -7.97 4.11 -0.19
N PHE A 177 -7.32 4.24 -1.34
CA PHE A 177 -6.37 3.25 -1.85
C PHE A 177 -5.01 3.90 -2.05
N HIS A 178 -3.96 3.11 -1.85
CA HIS A 178 -2.62 3.54 -2.16
C HIS A 178 -2.41 3.58 -3.68
N TRP A 179 -1.72 4.60 -4.20
CA TRP A 179 -1.47 4.72 -5.64
C TRP A 179 -0.74 3.50 -6.24
N ARG A 180 0.03 2.76 -5.43
CA ARG A 180 0.71 1.52 -5.85
C ARG A 180 -0.24 0.33 -6.03
N VAL A 181 -1.47 0.40 -5.56
CA VAL A 181 -2.40 -0.73 -5.65
C VAL A 181 -2.61 -1.19 -7.09
N ILE A 182 -2.57 -0.26 -8.06
CA ILE A 182 -2.74 -0.56 -9.49
C ILE A 182 -1.55 -1.32 -10.10
N GLN A 183 -0.44 -1.44 -9.38
CA GLN A 183 0.70 -2.25 -9.80
C GLN A 183 0.47 -3.75 -9.54
N LEU A 184 -0.42 -4.09 -8.60
CA LEU A 184 -0.74 -5.46 -8.22
C LEU A 184 -1.52 -6.20 -9.34
N PRO A 185 -1.48 -7.56 -9.34
CA PRO A 185 -2.37 -8.35 -10.18
C PRO A 185 -3.86 -8.03 -9.92
N PRO A 186 -4.72 -8.03 -10.95
CA PRO A 186 -6.14 -7.69 -10.82
C PRO A 186 -6.86 -8.43 -9.69
N GLY A 187 -6.65 -9.75 -9.57
CA GLY A 187 -7.27 -10.54 -8.50
C GLY A 187 -6.83 -10.12 -7.09
N ILE A 188 -5.61 -9.61 -6.94
CA ILE A 188 -5.11 -9.11 -5.65
C ILE A 188 -5.69 -7.73 -5.36
N ILE A 189 -5.87 -6.89 -6.38
CA ILE A 189 -6.58 -5.61 -6.24
C ILE A 189 -8.02 -5.85 -5.80
N ASP A 190 -8.70 -6.86 -6.38
CA ASP A 190 -10.05 -7.25 -5.97
C ASP A 190 -10.13 -7.60 -4.48
N TYR A 191 -9.15 -8.35 -3.98
CA TYR A 191 -9.08 -8.65 -2.55
C TYR A 191 -8.94 -7.37 -1.70
N VAL A 192 -8.11 -6.42 -2.10
CA VAL A 192 -7.97 -5.15 -1.38
C VAL A 192 -9.29 -4.37 -1.44
N VAL A 193 -9.96 -4.32 -2.59
CA VAL A 193 -11.27 -3.66 -2.75
C VAL A 193 -12.32 -4.29 -1.85
N VAL A 194 -12.48 -5.60 -1.88
CA VAL A 194 -13.47 -6.32 -1.04
C VAL A 194 -13.16 -6.11 0.45
N HIS A 195 -11.90 -6.16 0.83
CA HIS A 195 -11.47 -5.92 2.21
C HIS A 195 -11.92 -4.54 2.72
N GLU A 196 -11.70 -3.49 1.94
CA GLU A 196 -12.09 -2.13 2.32
C GLU A 196 -13.61 -1.90 2.24
N LEU A 197 -14.32 -2.56 1.32
CA LEU A 197 -15.79 -2.54 1.25
C LEU A 197 -16.41 -3.19 2.50
N VAL A 198 -15.90 -4.33 2.93
CA VAL A 198 -16.41 -5.02 4.13
C VAL A 198 -16.23 -4.17 5.38
N HIS A 199 -15.18 -3.32 5.45
CA HIS A 199 -15.00 -2.38 6.55
C HIS A 199 -16.12 -1.34 6.69
N LEU A 200 -16.94 -1.13 5.67
CA LEU A 200 -18.14 -0.28 5.77
C LEU A 200 -19.22 -0.90 6.67
N HIS A 201 -19.24 -2.23 6.80
CA HIS A 201 -20.10 -2.96 7.72
C HIS A 201 -19.40 -3.30 9.03
N GLU A 202 -18.19 -3.84 8.93
CA GLU A 202 -17.44 -4.43 10.03
C GLU A 202 -16.10 -3.69 10.24
N PRO A 203 -16.04 -2.73 11.16
CA PRO A 203 -14.80 -1.96 11.39
C PRO A 203 -13.63 -2.80 11.91
N ARG A 204 -13.89 -4.00 12.46
CA ARG A 204 -12.89 -4.88 13.07
C ARG A 204 -12.77 -6.18 12.30
N HIS A 205 -11.58 -6.74 12.20
CA HIS A 205 -11.30 -8.04 11.57
C HIS A 205 -11.73 -9.22 12.46
N ASN A 206 -13.00 -9.26 12.86
CA ASN A 206 -13.62 -10.36 13.61
C ASN A 206 -14.07 -11.52 12.68
N ALA A 207 -14.74 -12.54 13.23
CA ALA A 207 -15.23 -13.67 12.44
C ALA A 207 -16.28 -13.22 11.39
N ASP A 208 -17.14 -12.25 11.73
CA ASP A 208 -18.17 -11.74 10.80
C ASP A 208 -17.54 -10.99 9.63
N PHE A 209 -16.46 -10.24 9.88
CA PHE A 209 -15.68 -9.59 8.83
C PHE A 209 -15.15 -10.63 7.81
N TRP A 210 -14.46 -11.66 8.29
CA TRP A 210 -13.88 -12.67 7.40
C TRP A 210 -14.91 -13.49 6.67
N ARG A 211 -16.05 -13.81 7.32
CA ARG A 211 -17.18 -14.48 6.66
C ARG A 211 -17.74 -13.64 5.50
N ARG A 212 -17.89 -12.33 5.67
CA ARG A 212 -18.35 -11.44 4.59
C ARG A 212 -17.33 -11.33 3.46
N VAL A 213 -16.05 -11.27 3.78
CA VAL A 213 -14.98 -11.30 2.77
C VAL A 213 -15.05 -12.61 1.97
N GLU A 214 -15.20 -13.74 2.64
CA GLU A 214 -15.30 -15.07 2.01
C GLU A 214 -16.54 -15.20 1.11
N GLN A 215 -17.68 -14.68 1.54
CA GLN A 215 -18.92 -14.66 0.74
C GLN A 215 -18.74 -13.87 -0.56
N ALA A 216 -18.06 -12.72 -0.53
CA ALA A 216 -17.81 -11.90 -1.70
C ALA A 216 -16.64 -12.40 -2.55
N LEU A 217 -15.69 -13.10 -1.96
CA LEU A 217 -14.45 -13.54 -2.59
C LEU A 217 -13.96 -14.86 -1.95
N PRO A 218 -14.49 -16.02 -2.41
CA PRO A 218 -14.23 -17.33 -1.76
C PRO A 218 -12.76 -17.72 -1.67
N ASP A 219 -11.91 -17.27 -2.59
CA ASP A 219 -10.46 -17.53 -2.63
C ASP A 219 -9.61 -16.47 -1.92
N PHE A 220 -10.23 -15.65 -1.06
CA PHE A 220 -9.56 -14.52 -0.40
C PHE A 220 -8.32 -14.93 0.41
N THR A 221 -8.29 -16.13 0.98
CA THR A 221 -7.16 -16.62 1.77
C THR A 221 -5.90 -16.75 0.91
N THR A 222 -6.03 -17.30 -0.30
CA THR A 222 -4.93 -17.41 -1.27
C THR A 222 -4.44 -16.03 -1.70
N ARG A 223 -5.35 -15.10 -1.99
CA ARG A 223 -5.00 -13.72 -2.39
C ARG A 223 -4.35 -12.94 -1.27
N LYS A 224 -4.85 -13.09 -0.04
CA LYS A 224 -4.25 -12.50 1.17
C LYS A 224 -2.84 -13.02 1.41
N GLN A 225 -2.64 -14.34 1.27
CA GLN A 225 -1.32 -14.94 1.40
C GLN A 225 -0.37 -14.40 0.33
N TRP A 226 -0.79 -14.37 -0.93
CA TRP A 226 0.00 -13.81 -2.02
C TRP A 226 0.43 -12.36 -1.75
N LEU A 227 -0.52 -11.51 -1.30
CA LEU A 227 -0.23 -10.12 -0.98
C LEU A 227 0.75 -9.98 0.19
N THR A 228 0.67 -10.89 1.18
CA THR A 228 1.60 -10.92 2.31
C THR A 228 3.02 -11.28 1.86
N GLU A 229 3.14 -12.21 0.92
CA GLU A 229 4.42 -12.72 0.43
C GLU A 229 5.08 -11.82 -0.62
N ASN A 230 4.29 -11.20 -1.48
CA ASN A 230 4.78 -10.48 -2.66
C ASN A 230 4.58 -8.97 -2.60
N GLY A 231 3.69 -8.47 -1.74
CA GLY A 231 3.31 -7.06 -1.72
C GLY A 231 4.46 -6.08 -1.42
N CYS A 232 5.54 -6.53 -0.81
CA CYS A 232 6.71 -5.71 -0.54
C CYS A 232 7.55 -5.37 -1.79
N GLN A 233 7.31 -6.03 -2.92
CA GLN A 233 8.04 -5.81 -4.17
C GLN A 233 7.49 -4.61 -4.98
N PHE A 234 6.33 -4.07 -4.57
CA PHE A 234 5.60 -3.01 -5.27
C PHE A 234 5.64 -1.66 -4.58
#